data_5dab38e1f18385345ce33c15649a2417
#
_entry.id   5dab38e1f18385345ce33c15649a2417
#
_cell.length_a   1.000
_cell.length_b   1.000
_cell.length_c   1.000
_cell.angle_alpha   90.00
_cell.angle_beta   90.00
_cell.angle_gamma   90.00
#
_symmetry.space_group_name_H-M   'P 1'
#
loop_
_entity.id
_entity.type
_entity.pdbx_description
1 polymer ?
#
loop_
_entity_poly.entity_id
_entity_poly.type
_entity_poly.pdbx_seq_one_letter_code
_entity_poly.pdbx_strand_id
1 'polypeptide(L)'
;SCGGIENTAPVFYHLGDTPEIAFMLNTLAQRYSTIYAVGVSLGGNALAKYLGEQGSNAVPRASAVVSAPVDAVAAGTRFDQGMTRLIYTRYFLNSLLPKARAIPRFQTALSQQNCKTLGDFDDRFTAPLHGFADRHDYYRRNSCKPFLKGVDTPLLLLNAINDPFLPPEALPTGRDVSSAVTLLQPAYGGHVGF
;
A
#
# COMPACT_ATOMS: atom_id res chain seq x y z
N SER A 1 0.17 9.22 10.85
CA SER A 1 1.02 8.15 11.37
C SER A 1 0.19 7.16 12.19
N CYS A 2 0.51 5.86 12.13
CA CYS A 2 -0.10 4.85 12.99
C CYS A 2 0.52 4.83 14.40
N GLY A 3 1.56 5.63 14.65
CA GLY A 3 2.30 5.69 15.91
C GLY A 3 1.67 6.58 17.00
N GLY A 4 0.40 6.97 16.89
CA GLY A 4 -0.29 7.78 17.88
C GLY A 4 0.01 9.29 17.84
N ILE A 5 0.95 9.72 17.01
CA ILE A 5 1.23 11.14 16.77
C ILE A 5 0.45 11.60 15.54
N GLU A 6 -0.37 12.64 15.69
CA GLU A 6 -1.11 13.20 14.56
C GLU A 6 -0.17 13.91 13.58
N ASN A 7 -0.51 13.84 12.28
CA ASN A 7 0.19 14.62 11.27
C ASN A 7 -0.08 16.11 11.48
N THR A 8 0.97 16.90 11.45
CA THR A 8 0.87 18.36 11.45
C THR A 8 0.53 18.93 10.07
N ALA A 9 0.88 18.21 9.01
CA ALA A 9 0.51 18.56 7.64
C ALA A 9 -0.91 18.08 7.31
N PRO A 10 -1.69 18.82 6.50
CA PRO A 10 -3.05 18.44 6.09
C PRO A 10 -3.07 17.34 5.02
N VAL A 11 -2.23 16.35 5.15
CA VAL A 11 -2.07 15.20 4.26
C VAL A 11 -1.89 13.93 5.08
N PHE A 12 -2.20 12.78 4.50
CA PHE A 12 -1.87 11.48 5.06
C PHE A 12 -1.19 10.62 3.98
N TYR A 13 -0.37 9.66 4.41
CA TYR A 13 0.29 8.75 3.49
C TYR A 13 -0.72 7.89 2.73
N HIS A 14 -0.33 7.42 1.55
CA HIS A 14 -1.16 6.60 0.70
C HIS A 14 -0.41 5.36 0.17
N LEU A 15 -1.14 4.51 -0.56
CA LEU A 15 -0.68 3.19 -1.01
C LEU A 15 0.63 3.21 -1.83
N GLY A 16 0.90 4.28 -2.55
CA GLY A 16 2.06 4.40 -3.43
C GLY A 16 2.93 5.62 -3.12
N ASP A 17 3.04 6.01 -1.85
CA ASP A 17 3.82 7.18 -1.41
C ASP A 17 5.33 6.89 -1.44
N THR A 18 5.85 6.69 -2.64
CA THR A 18 7.27 6.37 -2.88
C THR A 18 8.21 7.56 -2.63
N PRO A 19 7.81 8.84 -2.80
CA PRO A 19 8.66 9.96 -2.42
C PRO A 19 8.98 10.00 -0.93
N GLU A 20 8.03 9.66 -0.05
CA GLU A 20 8.28 9.61 1.40
C GLU A 20 9.24 8.48 1.77
N ILE A 21 9.09 7.31 1.14
CA ILE A 21 10.04 6.20 1.30
C ILE A 21 11.44 6.59 0.83
N ALA A 22 11.54 7.22 -0.35
CA ALA A 22 12.81 7.71 -0.88
C ALA A 22 13.49 8.69 0.08
N PHE A 23 12.74 9.64 0.61
CA PHE A 23 13.25 10.62 1.59
C PHE A 23 13.80 9.93 2.84
N MET A 24 13.04 9.01 3.43
CA MET A 24 13.49 8.27 4.62
C MET A 24 14.75 7.44 4.36
N LEU A 25 14.78 6.67 3.27
CA LEU A 25 15.90 5.82 2.93
C LEU A 25 17.16 6.62 2.61
N ASN A 26 17.04 7.71 1.85
CA ASN A 26 18.18 8.61 1.56
C ASN A 26 18.70 9.29 2.83
N THR A 27 17.83 9.65 3.77
CA THR A 27 18.25 10.20 5.07
C THR A 27 19.03 9.17 5.89
N LEU A 28 18.58 7.92 5.90
CA LEU A 28 19.28 6.83 6.60
C LEU A 28 20.63 6.51 5.93
N ALA A 29 20.70 6.58 4.60
CA ALA A 29 21.93 6.30 3.85
C ALA A 29 23.07 7.30 4.15
N GLN A 30 22.74 8.49 4.69
CA GLN A 30 23.77 9.43 5.18
C GLN A 30 24.50 8.94 6.45
N ARG A 31 23.90 7.99 7.18
CA ARG A 31 24.41 7.48 8.46
C ARG A 31 24.82 6.02 8.42
N TYR A 32 24.21 5.24 7.53
CA TYR A 32 24.39 3.79 7.47
C TYR A 32 24.83 3.37 6.07
N SER A 33 25.94 2.63 6.00
CA SER A 33 26.49 2.11 4.74
C SER A 33 25.68 0.95 4.14
N THR A 34 24.88 0.28 4.96
CA THR A 34 24.04 -0.84 4.52
C THR A 34 22.66 -0.73 5.14
N ILE A 35 21.64 -0.78 4.30
CA ILE A 35 20.23 -0.69 4.68
C ILE A 35 19.49 -1.89 4.12
N TYR A 36 18.69 -2.52 4.95
CA TYR A 36 17.67 -3.50 4.57
C TYR A 36 16.31 -2.93 4.86
N ALA A 37 15.32 -3.20 4.00
CA ALA A 37 13.98 -2.68 4.17
C ALA A 37 12.93 -3.80 4.23
N VAL A 38 11.98 -3.67 5.16
CA VAL A 38 10.83 -4.57 5.25
C VAL A 38 9.56 -3.74 5.17
N GLY A 39 8.67 -4.10 4.23
CA GLY A 39 7.37 -3.49 4.08
C GLY A 39 6.25 -4.50 4.32
N VAL A 40 5.24 -4.13 5.11
CA VAL A 40 4.10 -4.99 5.42
C VAL A 40 2.82 -4.36 4.90
N SER A 41 1.95 -5.16 4.30
CA SER A 41 0.64 -4.74 3.80
C SER A 41 0.74 -3.50 2.90
N LEU A 42 0.07 -2.40 3.21
CA LEU A 42 0.15 -1.13 2.48
C LEU A 42 1.60 -0.65 2.32
N GLY A 43 2.39 -0.71 3.39
CA GLY A 43 3.81 -0.34 3.37
C GLY A 43 4.65 -1.27 2.47
N GLY A 44 4.25 -2.54 2.35
CA GLY A 44 4.83 -3.50 1.42
C GLY A 44 4.60 -3.11 -0.04
N ASN A 45 3.37 -2.71 -0.38
CA ASN A 45 3.06 -2.23 -1.72
C ASN A 45 3.88 -0.97 -2.07
N ALA A 46 3.93 0.01 -1.16
CA ALA A 46 4.70 1.23 -1.39
C ALA A 46 6.21 0.96 -1.54
N LEU A 47 6.77 0.07 -0.71
CA LEU A 47 8.17 -0.33 -0.81
C LEU A 47 8.47 -1.05 -2.13
N ALA A 48 7.64 -2.03 -2.53
CA ALA A 48 7.83 -2.76 -3.78
C ALA A 48 7.73 -1.84 -5.01
N LYS A 49 6.80 -0.89 -4.98
CA LYS A 49 6.67 0.15 -6.02
C LYS A 49 7.92 1.03 -6.08
N TYR A 50 8.41 1.52 -4.92
CA TYR A 50 9.65 2.28 -4.83
C TYR A 50 10.84 1.51 -5.44
N LEU A 51 11.01 0.24 -5.07
CA LEU A 51 12.10 -0.58 -5.60
C LEU A 51 12.04 -0.73 -7.13
N GLY A 52 10.84 -0.92 -7.68
CA GLY A 52 10.64 -1.02 -9.12
C GLY A 52 10.80 0.29 -9.87
N GLU A 53 10.46 1.43 -9.26
CA GLU A 53 10.69 2.77 -9.81
C GLU A 53 12.17 3.15 -9.81
N GLN A 54 12.91 2.76 -8.78
CA GLN A 54 14.33 3.10 -8.64
C GLN A 54 15.27 2.12 -9.36
N GLY A 55 14.85 0.87 -9.54
CA GLY A 55 15.67 -0.16 -10.16
C GLY A 55 17.03 -0.29 -9.45
N SER A 56 18.12 -0.19 -10.20
CA SER A 56 19.49 -0.25 -9.69
C SER A 56 19.88 0.91 -8.76
N ASN A 57 19.10 1.99 -8.74
CA ASN A 57 19.33 3.15 -7.84
C ASN A 57 18.63 2.99 -6.49
N ALA A 58 17.94 1.89 -6.25
CA ALA A 58 17.27 1.65 -4.96
C ALA A 58 18.29 1.58 -3.83
N VAL A 59 18.02 2.33 -2.75
CA VAL A 59 18.92 2.43 -1.58
C VAL A 59 19.08 1.11 -0.80
N PRO A 60 18.02 0.30 -0.55
CA PRO A 60 18.18 -0.94 0.19
C PRO A 60 19.02 -1.97 -0.55
N ARG A 61 19.96 -2.60 0.16
CA ARG A 61 20.77 -3.71 -0.36
C ARG A 61 19.93 -4.96 -0.64
N ALA A 62 18.91 -5.20 0.17
CA ALA A 62 17.87 -6.21 -0.05
C ALA A 62 16.61 -5.83 0.74
N SER A 63 15.47 -6.36 0.31
CA SER A 63 14.18 -6.04 0.91
C SER A 63 13.28 -7.26 1.05
N ALA A 64 12.33 -7.18 1.98
CA ALA A 64 11.23 -8.12 2.09
C ALA A 64 9.89 -7.37 2.10
N VAL A 65 8.93 -7.91 1.38
CA VAL A 65 7.57 -7.40 1.31
C VAL A 65 6.62 -8.52 1.73
N VAL A 66 5.77 -8.23 2.71
CA VAL A 66 4.89 -9.21 3.34
C VAL A 66 3.43 -8.79 3.18
N SER A 67 2.60 -9.67 2.65
CA SER A 67 1.15 -9.50 2.50
C SER A 67 0.75 -8.17 1.82
N ALA A 68 1.51 -7.76 0.80
CA ALA A 68 1.23 -6.53 0.08
C ALA A 68 0.00 -6.67 -0.84
N PRO A 69 -0.89 -5.66 -0.90
CA PRO A 69 -1.95 -5.59 -1.89
C PRO A 69 -1.39 -5.18 -3.26
N VAL A 70 -0.61 -6.08 -3.87
CA VAL A 70 0.17 -5.81 -5.10
C VAL A 70 -0.68 -5.33 -6.28
N ASP A 71 -1.95 -5.69 -6.28
CA ASP A 71 -3.01 -5.19 -7.17
C ASP A 71 -4.08 -4.51 -6.32
N ALA A 72 -3.99 -3.20 -6.20
CA ALA A 72 -4.88 -2.41 -5.36
C ALA A 72 -6.31 -2.34 -5.92
N VAL A 73 -6.51 -2.54 -7.23
CA VAL A 73 -7.85 -2.60 -7.82
C VAL A 73 -8.57 -3.86 -7.35
N ALA A 74 -7.90 -5.00 -7.42
CA ALA A 74 -8.43 -6.27 -6.94
C ALA A 74 -8.65 -6.27 -5.41
N ALA A 75 -7.68 -5.74 -4.65
CA ALA A 75 -7.79 -5.59 -3.21
C ALA A 75 -8.94 -4.68 -2.79
N GLY A 76 -9.08 -3.50 -3.41
CA GLY A 76 -10.17 -2.56 -3.14
C GLY A 76 -11.55 -3.18 -3.41
N THR A 77 -11.69 -3.92 -4.51
CA THR A 77 -12.91 -4.67 -4.81
C THR A 77 -13.22 -5.71 -3.72
N ARG A 78 -12.18 -6.41 -3.24
CA ARG A 78 -12.32 -7.42 -2.16
C ARG A 78 -12.75 -6.79 -0.84
N PHE A 79 -12.20 -5.61 -0.49
CA PHE A 79 -12.59 -4.88 0.71
C PHE A 79 -14.04 -4.36 0.67
N ASP A 80 -14.58 -4.08 -0.50
CA ASP A 80 -15.93 -3.57 -0.68
C ASP A 80 -16.99 -4.67 -0.72
N GLN A 81 -16.61 -5.96 -0.61
CA GLN A 81 -17.50 -7.11 -0.74
C GLN A 81 -17.45 -8.09 0.46
N GLY A 82 -18.55 -8.82 0.65
CA GLY A 82 -18.65 -9.98 1.54
C GLY A 82 -18.28 -9.73 3.00
N MET A 83 -17.71 -10.74 3.64
CA MET A 83 -17.28 -10.71 5.05
C MET A 83 -16.14 -9.71 5.30
N THR A 84 -15.27 -9.50 4.33
CA THR A 84 -14.17 -8.52 4.40
C THR A 84 -14.71 -7.11 4.63
N ARG A 85 -15.76 -6.74 3.90
CA ARG A 85 -16.47 -5.47 4.11
C ARG A 85 -17.06 -5.34 5.51
N LEU A 86 -17.71 -6.37 6.02
CA LEU A 86 -18.40 -6.31 7.30
C LEU A 86 -17.45 -6.11 8.49
N ILE A 87 -16.30 -6.78 8.44
CA ILE A 87 -15.34 -6.81 9.57
C ILE A 87 -14.29 -5.72 9.39
N TYR A 88 -13.52 -5.76 8.30
CA TYR A 88 -12.32 -4.95 8.15
C TYR A 88 -12.60 -3.53 7.66
N THR A 89 -13.54 -3.34 6.74
CA THR A 89 -13.88 -2.00 6.26
C THR A 89 -14.37 -1.10 7.38
N ARG A 90 -15.24 -1.63 8.26
CA ARG A 90 -15.73 -0.88 9.42
C ARG A 90 -14.59 -0.52 10.37
N TYR A 91 -13.69 -1.47 10.64
CA TYR A 91 -12.52 -1.23 11.49
C TYR A 91 -11.62 -0.11 10.93
N PHE A 92 -11.29 -0.16 9.65
CA PHE A 92 -10.46 0.86 9.00
C PHE A 92 -11.16 2.22 8.94
N LEU A 93 -12.43 2.28 8.56
CA LEU A 93 -13.18 3.54 8.51
C LEU A 93 -13.28 4.23 9.87
N ASN A 94 -13.42 3.49 10.97
CA ASN A 94 -13.41 4.03 12.32
C ASN A 94 -12.09 4.75 12.66
N SER A 95 -10.97 4.32 12.09
CA SER A 95 -9.67 4.97 12.25
C SER A 95 -9.44 6.12 11.26
N LEU A 96 -9.89 5.97 10.02
CA LEU A 96 -9.61 6.91 8.92
C LEU A 96 -10.50 8.15 8.95
N LEU A 97 -11.80 7.99 9.26
CA LEU A 97 -12.74 9.12 9.25
C LEU A 97 -12.38 10.23 10.26
N PRO A 98 -11.96 9.94 11.50
CA PRO A 98 -11.48 11.00 12.41
C PRO A 98 -10.29 11.78 11.84
N LYS A 99 -9.34 11.09 11.19
CA LYS A 99 -8.17 11.73 10.56
C LYS A 99 -8.57 12.63 9.39
N ALA A 100 -9.53 12.18 8.56
CA ALA A 100 -10.06 13.02 7.49
C ALA A 100 -10.81 14.25 8.03
N ARG A 101 -11.51 14.13 9.17
CA ARG A 101 -12.20 15.25 9.84
C ARG A 101 -11.24 16.33 10.34
N ALA A 102 -10.02 15.96 10.70
CA ALA A 102 -9.00 16.90 11.13
C ALA A 102 -8.50 17.80 9.98
N ILE A 103 -8.77 17.45 8.72
CA ILE A 103 -8.38 18.23 7.54
C ILE A 103 -9.49 19.23 7.19
N PRO A 104 -9.29 20.56 7.31
CA PRO A 104 -10.35 21.57 7.20
C PRO A 104 -11.17 21.46 5.89
N ARG A 105 -10.52 21.21 4.76
CA ARG A 105 -11.19 21.13 3.46
C ARG A 105 -12.19 19.97 3.34
N PHE A 106 -12.13 18.97 4.22
CA PHE A 106 -13.02 17.81 4.21
C PHE A 106 -14.19 17.90 5.18
N GLN A 107 -14.24 18.91 6.04
CA GLN A 107 -15.30 19.04 7.05
C GLN A 107 -16.69 19.12 6.43
N THR A 108 -16.85 19.86 5.33
CA THR A 108 -18.13 19.95 4.60
C THR A 108 -18.50 18.64 3.93
N ALA A 109 -17.53 17.94 3.32
CA ALA A 109 -17.79 16.67 2.64
C ALA A 109 -18.20 15.56 3.64
N LEU A 110 -17.69 15.61 4.87
CA LEU A 110 -17.99 14.64 5.94
C LEU A 110 -19.37 14.85 6.57
N SER A 111 -19.88 16.10 6.60
CA SER A 111 -21.22 16.40 7.12
C SER A 111 -22.35 15.93 6.22
N GLN A 112 -22.09 15.74 4.93
CA GLN A 112 -23.12 15.50 3.92
C GLN A 112 -23.23 14.03 3.44
N GLN A 113 -22.26 13.14 3.74
CA GLN A 113 -22.23 11.81 3.13
C GLN A 113 -21.62 10.75 4.04
N ASN A 114 -22.31 9.61 4.20
CA ASN A 114 -21.83 8.42 4.88
C ASN A 114 -20.88 7.62 3.98
N CYS A 115 -19.58 7.50 4.35
CA CYS A 115 -18.69 6.51 3.77
C CYS A 115 -19.08 5.12 4.28
N LYS A 116 -19.44 4.22 3.38
CA LYS A 116 -19.83 2.84 3.70
C LYS A 116 -18.75 1.82 3.35
N THR A 117 -17.82 2.20 2.48
CA THR A 117 -16.74 1.36 1.97
C THR A 117 -15.41 2.11 2.01
N LEU A 118 -14.29 1.36 1.90
CA LEU A 118 -12.98 1.98 1.72
C LEU A 118 -12.89 2.69 0.37
N GLY A 119 -13.52 2.14 -0.68
CA GLY A 119 -13.62 2.81 -1.96
C GLY A 119 -14.33 4.15 -1.87
N ASP A 120 -15.42 4.27 -1.07
CA ASP A 120 -16.06 5.57 -0.81
C ASP A 120 -15.12 6.56 -0.13
N PHE A 121 -14.29 6.08 0.79
CA PHE A 121 -13.30 6.90 1.47
C PHE A 121 -12.23 7.39 0.49
N ASP A 122 -11.73 6.50 -0.34
CA ASP A 122 -10.67 6.83 -1.30
C ASP A 122 -11.16 7.79 -2.38
N ASP A 123 -12.38 7.63 -2.90
CA ASP A 123 -12.97 8.57 -3.86
C ASP A 123 -13.15 9.97 -3.29
N ARG A 124 -13.50 10.08 -2.00
CA ARG A 124 -13.86 11.36 -1.39
C ARG A 124 -12.69 12.08 -0.76
N PHE A 125 -11.72 11.34 -0.25
CA PHE A 125 -10.63 11.90 0.55
C PHE A 125 -9.26 11.60 -0.04
N THR A 126 -8.89 10.32 -0.23
CA THR A 126 -7.55 9.95 -0.67
C THR A 126 -7.25 10.45 -2.07
N ALA A 127 -8.12 10.17 -3.03
CA ALA A 127 -7.89 10.55 -4.42
C ALA A 127 -7.80 12.08 -4.60
N PRO A 128 -8.78 12.89 -4.11
CA PRO A 128 -8.70 14.34 -4.25
C PRO A 128 -7.54 14.97 -3.44
N LEU A 129 -7.14 14.35 -2.32
CA LEU A 129 -6.05 14.85 -1.49
C LEU A 129 -4.72 14.78 -2.23
N HIS A 130 -4.52 13.73 -3.00
CA HIS A 130 -3.26 13.42 -3.70
C HIS A 130 -3.31 13.66 -5.21
N GLY A 131 -4.38 14.30 -5.72
CA GLY A 131 -4.48 14.69 -7.14
C GLY A 131 -4.78 13.54 -8.10
N PHE A 132 -5.42 12.47 -7.62
CA PHE A 132 -5.98 11.41 -8.46
C PHE A 132 -7.40 11.76 -8.89
N ALA A 133 -7.80 11.31 -10.08
CA ALA A 133 -9.13 11.58 -10.63
C ALA A 133 -10.25 10.91 -9.80
N ASP A 134 -10.02 9.67 -9.39
CA ASP A 134 -10.92 8.83 -8.59
C ASP A 134 -10.13 7.68 -7.92
N ARG A 135 -10.82 6.81 -7.17
CA ARG A 135 -10.22 5.63 -6.54
C ARG A 135 -9.58 4.66 -7.55
N HIS A 136 -10.14 4.54 -8.76
CA HIS A 136 -9.62 3.61 -9.78
C HIS A 136 -8.31 4.13 -10.36
N ASP A 137 -8.20 5.43 -10.61
CA ASP A 137 -6.95 6.08 -10.99
C ASP A 137 -5.92 5.95 -9.88
N TYR A 138 -6.33 6.19 -8.62
CA TYR A 138 -5.50 6.02 -7.44
C TYR A 138 -4.95 4.58 -7.34
N TYR A 139 -5.81 3.56 -7.37
CA TYR A 139 -5.42 2.16 -7.24
C TYR A 139 -4.52 1.70 -8.40
N ARG A 140 -4.89 2.01 -9.64
CA ARG A 140 -4.13 1.62 -10.83
C ARG A 140 -2.71 2.19 -10.82
N ARG A 141 -2.56 3.47 -10.51
CA ARG A 141 -1.25 4.14 -10.48
C ARG A 141 -0.38 3.75 -9.30
N ASN A 142 -0.96 3.18 -8.25
CA ASN A 142 -0.24 2.87 -7.01
C ASN A 142 -0.15 1.36 -6.70
N SER A 143 -0.71 0.49 -7.52
CA SER A 143 -0.43 -0.95 -7.48
C SER A 143 1.02 -1.21 -7.80
N CYS A 144 1.73 -1.99 -6.97
CA CYS A 144 3.14 -2.28 -7.22
C CYS A 144 3.38 -3.35 -8.28
N LYS A 145 2.41 -4.19 -8.60
CA LYS A 145 2.56 -5.32 -9.54
C LYS A 145 3.17 -4.91 -10.88
N PRO A 146 2.77 -3.81 -11.55
CA PRO A 146 3.38 -3.38 -12.81
C PRO A 146 4.86 -2.98 -12.70
N PHE A 147 5.30 -2.61 -11.51
CA PHE A 147 6.67 -2.14 -11.24
C PHE A 147 7.65 -3.28 -10.89
N LEU A 148 7.15 -4.48 -10.58
CA LEU A 148 7.98 -5.59 -10.12
C LEU A 148 9.02 -6.06 -11.17
N LYS A 149 8.79 -5.80 -12.45
CA LYS A 149 9.77 -6.05 -13.51
C LYS A 149 10.97 -5.10 -13.46
N GLY A 150 10.80 -3.93 -12.90
CA GLY A 150 11.86 -2.93 -12.75
C GLY A 150 12.70 -3.09 -11.47
N VAL A 151 12.42 -4.08 -10.63
CA VAL A 151 13.18 -4.32 -9.40
C VAL A 151 14.53 -4.96 -9.75
N ASP A 152 15.63 -4.29 -9.40
CA ASP A 152 17.00 -4.77 -9.65
C ASP A 152 17.74 -5.20 -8.37
N THR A 153 17.21 -4.87 -7.19
CA THR A 153 17.77 -5.30 -5.91
C THR A 153 17.05 -6.54 -5.36
N PRO A 154 17.72 -7.43 -4.62
CA PRO A 154 17.07 -8.62 -4.07
C PRO A 154 15.80 -8.30 -3.28
N LEU A 155 14.68 -8.85 -3.70
CA LEU A 155 13.38 -8.68 -3.06
C LEU A 155 12.72 -10.03 -2.80
N LEU A 156 12.42 -10.32 -1.54
CA LEU A 156 11.48 -11.38 -1.16
C LEU A 156 10.06 -10.82 -1.12
N LEU A 157 9.16 -11.35 -1.94
CA LEU A 157 7.73 -11.01 -1.92
C LEU A 157 6.93 -12.19 -1.38
N LEU A 158 6.48 -12.07 -0.14
CA LEU A 158 5.74 -13.08 0.62
C LEU A 158 4.27 -12.72 0.71
N ASN A 159 3.42 -13.45 0.00
CA ASN A 159 1.96 -13.31 0.05
C ASN A 159 1.31 -14.69 0.13
N ALA A 160 0.50 -14.96 1.14
CA ALA A 160 -0.26 -16.21 1.21
C ALA A 160 -1.37 -16.25 0.15
N ILE A 161 -1.62 -17.43 -0.43
CA ILE A 161 -2.70 -17.63 -1.40
C ILE A 161 -4.08 -17.40 -0.74
N ASN A 162 -4.21 -17.71 0.55
CA ASN A 162 -5.45 -17.54 1.32
C ASN A 162 -5.56 -16.18 2.01
N ASP A 163 -4.82 -15.15 1.60
CA ASP A 163 -4.97 -13.81 2.14
C ASP A 163 -6.38 -13.27 1.86
N PRO A 164 -7.17 -12.89 2.89
CA PRO A 164 -8.53 -12.41 2.68
C PRO A 164 -8.61 -11.07 1.95
N PHE A 165 -7.49 -10.32 1.86
CA PHE A 165 -7.46 -8.97 1.30
C PHE A 165 -7.05 -8.93 -0.17
N LEU A 166 -6.40 -9.97 -0.68
CA LEU A 166 -6.00 -10.05 -2.08
C LEU A 166 -6.46 -11.39 -2.68
N PRO A 167 -7.26 -11.39 -3.74
CA PRO A 167 -7.66 -12.64 -4.37
C PRO A 167 -6.45 -13.32 -5.04
N PRO A 168 -6.39 -14.67 -5.04
CA PRO A 168 -5.24 -15.44 -5.55
C PRO A 168 -4.85 -15.10 -6.98
N GLU A 169 -5.82 -14.82 -7.84
CA GLU A 169 -5.62 -14.47 -9.25
C GLU A 169 -4.93 -13.11 -9.45
N ALA A 170 -4.94 -12.25 -8.43
CA ALA A 170 -4.23 -10.97 -8.44
C ALA A 170 -2.76 -11.09 -8.04
N LEU A 171 -2.35 -12.22 -7.46
CA LEU A 171 -0.95 -12.46 -7.10
C LEU A 171 -0.03 -12.41 -8.33
N PRO A 172 1.20 -11.93 -8.20
CA PRO A 172 2.16 -11.93 -9.28
C PRO A 172 2.65 -13.36 -9.58
N THR A 173 2.96 -13.59 -10.85
CA THR A 173 3.60 -14.81 -11.34
C THR A 173 5.05 -14.51 -11.75
N GLY A 174 5.82 -15.53 -12.10
CA GLY A 174 7.19 -15.35 -12.62
C GLY A 174 7.27 -14.45 -13.87
N ARG A 175 6.16 -14.27 -14.59
CA ARG A 175 6.09 -13.37 -15.76
C ARG A 175 5.94 -11.89 -15.39
N ASP A 176 5.54 -11.62 -14.16
CA ASP A 176 5.25 -10.27 -13.67
C ASP A 176 6.45 -9.63 -12.96
N VAL A 177 7.52 -10.39 -12.72
CA VAL A 177 8.65 -9.99 -11.89
C VAL A 177 9.98 -10.05 -12.63
N SER A 178 10.98 -9.34 -12.13
CA SER A 178 12.38 -9.48 -12.56
C SER A 178 13.05 -10.71 -11.91
N SER A 179 14.26 -11.04 -12.35
CA SER A 179 15.08 -12.10 -11.74
C SER A 179 15.55 -11.78 -10.31
N ALA A 180 15.50 -10.53 -9.88
CA ALA A 180 15.86 -10.10 -8.52
C ALA A 180 14.72 -10.37 -7.50
N VAL A 181 13.50 -10.68 -7.96
CA VAL A 181 12.35 -10.92 -7.10
C VAL A 181 12.13 -12.41 -6.87
N THR A 182 12.14 -12.82 -5.61
CA THR A 182 11.73 -14.15 -5.18
C THR A 182 10.28 -14.12 -4.70
N LEU A 183 9.40 -14.85 -5.39
CA LEU A 183 8.01 -15.03 -4.99
C LEU A 183 7.90 -16.18 -3.99
N LEU A 184 7.36 -15.92 -2.81
CA LEU A 184 7.00 -16.93 -1.82
C LEU A 184 5.49 -16.84 -1.55
N GLN A 185 4.74 -17.83 -2.04
CA GLN A 185 3.28 -17.84 -2.02
C GLN A 185 2.76 -19.13 -1.36
N PRO A 186 2.89 -19.25 -0.02
CA PRO A 186 2.38 -20.40 0.70
C PRO A 186 0.86 -20.49 0.60
N ALA A 187 0.32 -21.71 0.65
CA ALA A 187 -1.12 -21.94 0.59
C ALA A 187 -1.86 -21.30 1.77
N TYR A 188 -1.21 -21.24 2.92
CA TYR A 188 -1.75 -20.71 4.17
C TYR A 188 -0.83 -19.67 4.78
N GLY A 189 -1.40 -18.73 5.51
CA GLY A 189 -0.70 -17.61 6.15
C GLY A 189 -1.64 -16.44 6.41
N GLY A 190 -2.78 -16.40 5.72
CA GLY A 190 -3.73 -15.30 5.85
C GLY A 190 -3.09 -13.95 5.55
N HIS A 191 -3.52 -12.92 6.27
CA HIS A 191 -2.87 -11.62 6.23
C HIS A 191 -1.90 -11.48 7.40
N VAL A 192 -0.59 -11.60 7.12
CA VAL A 192 0.53 -11.49 8.11
C VAL A 192 0.54 -12.59 9.19
N GLY A 193 -0.06 -13.74 8.95
CA GLY A 193 -0.14 -14.84 9.91
C GLY A 193 0.84 -16.00 9.62
N PHE A 194 2.08 -15.68 9.26
CA PHE A 194 3.14 -16.65 8.96
C PHE A 194 3.92 -17.01 10.22
#